data_94a33c9c3faaed023bb85c3fa29e9c97
#
_entry.id   94a33c9c3faaed023bb85c3fa29e9c97
#
_cell.length_a   1.000
_cell.length_b   1.000
_cell.length_c   1.000
_cell.angle_alpha   90.00
_cell.angle_beta   90.00
_cell.angle_gamma   90.00
#
_symmetry.space_group_name_H-M   'P 1'
#
loop_
_entity.id
_entity.type
_entity.pdbx_description
1 polymer ?
#
loop_
_entity_poly.entity_id
_entity_poly.type
_entity_poly.pdbx_seq_one_letter_code
_entity_poly.pdbx_strand_id
1 'polypeptide(L)'
;LRQTVPVWDLFHAPLQRARNTQFEFVLTGFARLDKNPRRQHAHDCLASQTKQIRFRLGLAKMKLMTGLLAAVLLLAGMGASQAVVRIADDRGGKIGIYVDKYQDLRTSGETVIIDGLCASACTIVLGKVPHDRICVTSHASLGFHAAWDYGDNGRPVPNPEATHMLYLMYPPAVRKWIADRGGLTRHMIFLRGKQLQALYKPCYLNAQASAPKPAEPAR
;
A
#
# COMPACT_ATOMS: atom_id res chain seq x y z
N LEU A 1 -26.59 39.56 -0.74
CA LEU A 1 -27.36 38.52 -1.42
C LEU A 1 -26.54 38.03 -2.63
N ARG A 2 -25.68 37.02 -2.44
CA ARG A 2 -25.06 36.23 -3.52
C ARG A 2 -25.48 34.79 -3.31
N GLN A 3 -26.27 34.28 -4.25
CA GLN A 3 -26.69 32.90 -4.34
C GLN A 3 -25.52 32.04 -4.84
N THR A 4 -25.12 31.07 -4.08
CA THR A 4 -24.21 30.00 -4.48
C THR A 4 -25.00 28.86 -5.10
N VAL A 5 -24.75 28.54 -6.35
CA VAL A 5 -25.35 27.40 -7.10
C VAL A 5 -24.53 26.14 -6.80
N PRO A 6 -25.12 25.00 -6.46
CA PRO A 6 -24.37 23.77 -6.22
C PRO A 6 -23.99 23.08 -7.56
N VAL A 7 -22.74 22.61 -7.61
CA VAL A 7 -22.07 21.96 -8.77
C VAL A 7 -22.41 20.44 -8.79
N TRP A 8 -23.68 20.05 -8.95
CA TRP A 8 -24.08 18.63 -9.01
C TRP A 8 -24.83 18.19 -10.28
N ASP A 9 -24.92 19.05 -11.33
CA ASP A 9 -25.72 18.74 -12.54
C ASP A 9 -24.88 18.65 -13.84
N LEU A 10 -23.80 17.90 -13.88
CA LEU A 10 -23.00 17.77 -15.11
C LEU A 10 -22.62 16.33 -15.49
N PHE A 11 -23.36 15.31 -15.08
CA PHE A 11 -23.12 13.95 -15.58
C PHE A 11 -24.43 13.13 -15.71
N HIS A 12 -25.35 13.56 -16.58
CA HIS A 12 -26.38 12.67 -17.10
C HIS A 12 -26.68 13.01 -18.55
N ALA A 13 -25.93 12.41 -19.48
CA ALA A 13 -26.31 12.31 -20.87
C ALA A 13 -26.79 10.87 -21.17
N PRO A 14 -27.98 10.68 -21.74
CA PRO A 14 -28.49 9.34 -22.07
C PRO A 14 -27.84 8.82 -23.36
N LEU A 15 -27.30 7.63 -23.30
CA LEU A 15 -26.86 6.85 -24.47
C LEU A 15 -28.05 6.51 -25.37
N GLN A 16 -28.16 7.18 -26.50
CA GLN A 16 -29.11 6.86 -27.54
C GLN A 16 -28.70 5.57 -28.26
N ARG A 17 -29.61 4.62 -28.17
CA ARG A 17 -29.62 3.30 -28.79
C ARG A 17 -29.73 3.43 -30.32
N ALA A 18 -28.64 3.25 -31.04
CA ALA A 18 -28.69 3.09 -32.50
C ALA A 18 -29.26 1.71 -32.85
N ARG A 19 -30.47 1.71 -33.40
CA ARG A 19 -31.12 0.52 -33.99
C ARG A 19 -30.41 0.21 -35.30
N ASN A 20 -29.91 -1.00 -35.39
CA ASN A 20 -29.34 -1.61 -36.58
C ASN A 20 -30.51 -2.02 -37.51
N THR A 21 -30.68 -1.29 -38.61
CA THR A 21 -31.63 -1.68 -39.68
C THR A 21 -31.00 -2.76 -40.51
N GLN A 22 -31.73 -3.88 -40.58
CA GLN A 22 -31.54 -5.00 -41.51
C GLN A 22 -31.48 -4.50 -42.94
N PHE A 23 -30.42 -4.83 -43.65
CA PHE A 23 -30.40 -4.89 -45.10
C PHE A 23 -30.39 -6.39 -45.50
N GLU A 24 -31.59 -6.95 -45.63
CA GLU A 24 -31.77 -8.18 -46.39
C GLU A 24 -31.70 -7.85 -47.88
N PHE A 25 -30.61 -8.23 -48.52
CA PHE A 25 -30.57 -8.27 -49.98
C PHE A 25 -30.83 -9.71 -50.43
N VAL A 26 -32.06 -9.91 -50.92
CA VAL A 26 -32.50 -11.12 -51.62
C VAL A 26 -31.70 -11.25 -52.89
N LEU A 27 -30.79 -12.18 -52.98
CA LEU A 27 -30.20 -12.67 -54.21
C LEU A 27 -30.69 -14.12 -54.46
N THR A 28 -31.93 -14.22 -54.94
CA THR A 28 -32.41 -15.39 -55.63
C THR A 28 -32.01 -15.30 -57.11
N GLY A 29 -31.35 -16.31 -57.57
CA GLY A 29 -31.39 -16.57 -59.01
C GLY A 29 -30.04 -16.78 -59.70
N PHE A 30 -29.96 -17.94 -60.27
CA PHE A 30 -29.01 -18.47 -61.25
C PHE A 30 -27.82 -19.30 -60.72
N ALA A 31 -28.13 -20.46 -60.15
CA ALA A 31 -27.19 -21.56 -60.17
C ALA A 31 -27.24 -22.23 -61.55
N ARG A 32 -26.47 -21.70 -62.49
CA ARG A 32 -26.18 -22.45 -63.73
C ARG A 32 -25.06 -23.42 -63.41
N LEU A 33 -25.38 -24.69 -63.39
CA LEU A 33 -24.47 -25.85 -63.27
C LEU A 33 -23.45 -25.83 -64.41
N ASP A 34 -22.32 -25.22 -64.26
CA ASP A 34 -21.17 -25.32 -65.14
C ASP A 34 -20.39 -26.61 -64.77
N LYS A 35 -20.57 -27.67 -65.54
CA LYS A 35 -19.98 -29.01 -65.40
C LYS A 35 -18.53 -29.05 -65.92
N ASN A 36 -17.73 -27.99 -65.75
CA ASN A 36 -16.35 -28.05 -66.19
C ASN A 36 -15.42 -28.50 -65.04
N PRO A 37 -14.85 -29.71 -65.10
CA PRO A 37 -14.06 -30.30 -64.02
C PRO A 37 -12.81 -29.50 -63.67
N ARG A 38 -12.25 -28.70 -64.60
CA ARG A 38 -11.07 -27.86 -64.34
C ARG A 38 -11.39 -26.65 -63.47
N ARG A 39 -12.64 -26.15 -63.48
CA ARG A 39 -13.05 -25.05 -62.62
C ARG A 39 -13.38 -25.49 -61.19
N GLN A 40 -13.88 -26.71 -61.00
CA GLN A 40 -14.15 -27.25 -59.68
C GLN A 40 -12.87 -27.44 -58.87
N HIS A 41 -11.78 -27.96 -59.48
CA HIS A 41 -10.49 -28.08 -58.78
C HIS A 41 -9.89 -26.74 -58.33
N ALA A 42 -10.11 -25.67 -59.09
CA ALA A 42 -9.62 -24.33 -58.73
C ALA A 42 -10.41 -23.74 -57.52
N HIS A 43 -11.72 -23.99 -57.46
CA HIS A 43 -12.54 -23.54 -56.32
C HIS A 43 -12.27 -24.32 -55.04
N ASP A 44 -12.02 -25.63 -55.14
CA ASP A 44 -11.68 -26.47 -53.99
C ASP A 44 -10.30 -26.16 -53.43
N CYS A 45 -9.33 -25.82 -54.30
CA CYS A 45 -8.00 -25.42 -53.87
C CYS A 45 -8.03 -24.05 -53.12
N LEU A 46 -8.78 -23.06 -53.59
CA LEU A 46 -8.98 -21.78 -52.95
C LEU A 46 -9.75 -21.89 -51.64
N ALA A 47 -10.75 -22.73 -51.55
CA ALA A 47 -11.52 -22.99 -50.33
C ALA A 47 -10.68 -23.68 -49.27
N SER A 48 -9.75 -24.55 -49.65
CA SER A 48 -8.82 -25.20 -48.73
C SER A 48 -7.81 -24.24 -48.17
N GLN A 49 -7.27 -23.33 -49.01
CA GLN A 49 -6.30 -22.32 -48.52
C GLN A 49 -6.93 -21.30 -47.57
N THR A 50 -8.15 -20.85 -47.84
CA THR A 50 -8.85 -19.91 -46.95
C THR A 50 -9.19 -20.53 -45.59
N LYS A 51 -9.51 -21.81 -45.56
CA LYS A 51 -9.74 -22.59 -44.32
C LYS A 51 -8.48 -22.70 -43.49
N GLN A 52 -7.32 -22.97 -44.12
CA GLN A 52 -6.02 -23.00 -43.42
C GLN A 52 -5.60 -21.64 -42.85
N ILE A 53 -5.81 -20.55 -43.59
CA ILE A 53 -5.46 -19.20 -43.13
C ILE A 53 -6.34 -18.82 -41.93
N ARG A 54 -7.65 -19.10 -41.99
CA ARG A 54 -8.57 -18.82 -40.86
C ARG A 54 -8.20 -19.63 -39.60
N PHE A 55 -7.81 -20.90 -39.77
CA PHE A 55 -7.37 -21.75 -38.68
C PHE A 55 -6.06 -21.24 -38.03
N ARG A 56 -5.07 -20.83 -38.84
CA ARG A 56 -3.81 -20.25 -38.33
C ARG A 56 -4.00 -18.90 -37.62
N LEU A 57 -4.89 -18.04 -38.15
CA LEU A 57 -5.25 -16.78 -37.47
C LEU A 57 -5.98 -17.01 -36.16
N GLY A 58 -6.83 -18.00 -36.06
CA GLY A 58 -7.52 -18.40 -34.84
C GLY A 58 -6.55 -18.83 -33.73
N LEU A 59 -5.59 -19.71 -34.10
CA LEU A 59 -4.54 -20.20 -33.20
C LEU A 59 -3.59 -19.06 -32.72
N ALA A 60 -3.26 -18.12 -33.61
CA ALA A 60 -2.43 -16.97 -33.25
C ALA A 60 -3.13 -16.04 -32.25
N LYS A 61 -4.43 -15.77 -32.44
CA LYS A 61 -5.25 -14.98 -31.50
C LYS A 61 -5.37 -15.68 -30.14
N MET A 62 -5.56 -17.00 -30.11
CA MET A 62 -5.63 -17.76 -28.86
C MET A 62 -4.31 -17.72 -28.10
N LYS A 63 -3.16 -17.84 -28.76
CA LYS A 63 -1.84 -17.75 -28.14
C LYS A 63 -1.57 -16.35 -27.59
N LEU A 64 -2.00 -15.29 -28.27
CA LEU A 64 -1.88 -13.91 -27.82
C LEU A 64 -2.72 -13.65 -26.58
N MET A 65 -3.95 -14.14 -26.54
CA MET A 65 -4.86 -13.99 -25.39
C MET A 65 -4.36 -14.76 -24.16
N THR A 66 -3.83 -15.98 -24.34
CA THR A 66 -3.23 -16.75 -23.23
C THR A 66 -1.96 -16.10 -22.71
N GLY A 67 -1.12 -15.52 -23.57
CA GLY A 67 0.06 -14.79 -23.18
C GLY A 67 -0.27 -13.52 -22.39
N LEU A 68 -1.29 -12.77 -22.82
CA LEU A 68 -1.76 -11.56 -22.11
C LEU A 68 -2.33 -11.90 -20.74
N LEU A 69 -3.13 -12.97 -20.65
CA LEU A 69 -3.71 -13.43 -19.37
C LEU A 69 -2.61 -13.88 -18.39
N ALA A 70 -1.60 -14.61 -18.87
CA ALA A 70 -0.47 -15.02 -18.06
C ALA A 70 0.35 -13.81 -17.55
N ALA A 71 0.57 -12.80 -18.39
CA ALA A 71 1.27 -11.58 -18.01
C ALA A 71 0.50 -10.77 -16.94
N VAL A 72 -0.83 -10.66 -17.08
CA VAL A 72 -1.68 -9.98 -16.08
C VAL A 72 -1.67 -10.73 -14.74
N LEU A 73 -1.72 -12.07 -14.76
CA LEU A 73 -1.64 -12.88 -13.54
C LEU A 73 -0.29 -12.79 -12.85
N LEU A 74 0.82 -12.70 -13.60
CA LEU A 74 2.15 -12.49 -13.05
C LEU A 74 2.30 -11.09 -12.41
N LEU A 75 1.74 -10.05 -13.02
CA LEU A 75 1.74 -8.69 -12.48
C LEU A 75 0.84 -8.56 -11.23
N ALA A 76 -0.28 -9.27 -11.17
CA ALA A 76 -1.18 -9.30 -10.01
C ALA A 76 -0.57 -10.04 -8.80
N GLY A 77 0.38 -10.95 -9.03
CA GLY A 77 1.07 -11.71 -7.98
C GLY A 77 2.22 -10.97 -7.29
N MET A 78 2.61 -9.78 -7.72
CA MET A 78 3.56 -8.92 -7.00
C MET A 78 2.85 -8.26 -5.82
N GLY A 79 2.51 -9.04 -4.79
CA GLY A 79 2.10 -8.52 -3.49
C GLY A 79 3.20 -7.59 -3.00
N ALA A 80 2.88 -6.31 -2.77
CA ALA A 80 3.80 -5.35 -2.17
C ALA A 80 4.24 -5.91 -0.82
N SER A 81 5.47 -6.44 -0.74
CA SER A 81 6.10 -6.77 0.53
C SER A 81 6.20 -5.48 1.32
N GLN A 82 5.33 -5.30 2.31
CA GLN A 82 5.39 -4.12 3.17
C GLN A 82 6.66 -4.25 4.02
N ALA A 83 7.62 -3.36 3.77
CA ALA A 83 8.81 -3.28 4.59
C ALA A 83 8.42 -2.95 6.04
N VAL A 84 9.15 -3.51 6.98
CA VAL A 84 8.90 -3.38 8.42
C VAL A 84 10.13 -2.78 9.09
N VAL A 85 9.94 -1.67 9.79
CA VAL A 85 10.99 -1.04 10.59
C VAL A 85 10.82 -1.46 12.06
N ARG A 86 11.84 -2.07 12.63
CA ARG A 86 11.86 -2.48 14.04
C ARG A 86 12.71 -1.54 14.88
N ILE A 87 12.12 -1.00 15.95
CA ILE A 87 12.79 -0.17 16.96
C ILE A 87 13.01 -1.03 18.20
N ALA A 88 14.27 -1.45 18.45
CA ALA A 88 14.62 -2.30 19.59
C ALA A 88 15.30 -1.51 20.72
N ASP A 89 16.19 -0.56 20.39
CA ASP A 89 16.81 0.37 21.35
C ASP A 89 17.14 1.68 20.61
N ASP A 90 16.34 2.70 20.84
CA ASP A 90 16.53 4.03 20.24
C ASP A 90 16.32 5.09 21.33
N ARG A 91 17.41 5.74 21.74
CA ARG A 91 17.44 6.72 22.82
C ARG A 91 17.12 8.14 22.36
N GLY A 92 16.82 8.31 21.08
CA GLY A 92 16.49 9.60 20.50
C GLY A 92 17.72 10.41 20.09
N GLY A 93 17.50 11.69 19.87
CA GLY A 93 18.53 12.62 19.40
C GLY A 93 17.92 13.95 18.98
N LYS A 94 18.45 14.55 17.90
CA LYS A 94 17.96 15.83 17.38
C LYS A 94 16.54 15.67 16.80
N ILE A 95 15.59 16.47 17.28
CA ILE A 95 14.18 16.43 16.91
C ILE A 95 14.00 16.50 15.39
N GLY A 96 14.68 17.41 14.68
CA GLY A 96 14.55 17.57 13.23
C GLY A 96 14.87 16.27 12.47
N ILE A 97 15.95 15.57 12.83
CA ILE A 97 16.34 14.31 12.19
C ILE A 97 15.23 13.25 12.32
N TYR A 98 14.58 13.18 13.47
CA TYR A 98 13.50 12.22 13.70
C TYR A 98 12.19 12.62 13.01
N VAL A 99 11.92 13.91 12.89
CA VAL A 99 10.79 14.40 12.10
C VAL A 99 10.93 13.96 10.65
N ASP A 100 12.11 14.18 10.04
CA ASP A 100 12.38 13.80 8.65
C ASP A 100 12.33 12.28 8.48
N LYS A 101 13.06 11.53 9.31
CA LYS A 101 13.07 10.06 9.31
C LYS A 101 11.65 9.46 9.32
N TYR A 102 10.79 9.95 10.18
CA TYR A 102 9.43 9.41 10.31
C TYR A 102 8.46 9.96 9.28
N GLN A 103 8.76 11.12 8.69
CA GLN A 103 8.04 11.59 7.51
C GLN A 103 8.31 10.67 6.31
N ASP A 104 9.54 10.22 6.12
CA ASP A 104 9.91 9.25 5.08
C ASP A 104 9.18 7.92 5.30
N LEU A 105 9.15 7.39 6.54
CA LEU A 105 8.39 6.18 6.89
C LEU A 105 6.88 6.34 6.66
N ARG A 106 6.35 7.53 6.90
CA ARG A 106 4.95 7.83 6.58
C ARG A 106 4.69 7.71 5.08
N THR A 107 5.59 8.22 4.26
CA THR A 107 5.47 8.28 2.80
C THR A 107 5.69 6.91 2.16
N SER A 108 6.68 6.13 2.63
CA SER A 108 6.99 4.81 2.11
C SER A 108 5.93 3.74 2.43
N GLY A 109 5.06 4.00 3.40
CA GLY A 109 3.99 3.07 3.78
C GLY A 109 4.43 1.96 4.73
N GLU A 110 5.65 1.98 5.23
CA GLU A 110 6.22 0.96 6.10
C GLU A 110 5.49 0.84 7.44
N THR A 111 5.45 -0.38 7.97
CA THR A 111 4.94 -0.67 9.32
C THR A 111 6.07 -0.52 10.33
N VAL A 112 5.77 0.06 11.50
CA VAL A 112 6.73 0.22 12.59
C VAL A 112 6.40 -0.74 13.73
N ILE A 113 7.38 -1.54 14.13
CA ILE A 113 7.34 -2.40 15.31
C ILE A 113 8.19 -1.77 16.40
N ILE A 114 7.58 -1.40 17.52
CA ILE A 114 8.32 -0.99 18.72
C ILE A 114 8.51 -2.22 19.60
N ASP A 115 9.77 -2.68 19.70
CA ASP A 115 10.12 -3.94 20.37
C ASP A 115 11.15 -3.76 21.49
N GLY A 116 11.27 -2.58 22.01
CA GLY A 116 12.17 -2.23 23.09
C GLY A 116 12.08 -0.77 23.45
N LEU A 117 13.20 -0.18 23.83
CA LEU A 117 13.27 1.23 24.19
C LEU A 117 13.12 2.13 22.96
N CYS A 118 12.18 3.06 23.02
CA CYS A 118 12.05 4.20 22.12
C CYS A 118 11.88 5.45 22.98
N ALA A 119 12.95 6.22 23.17
CA ALA A 119 12.97 7.34 24.09
C ALA A 119 13.25 8.68 23.39
N SER A 120 12.85 9.80 24.03
CA SER A 120 13.14 11.15 23.55
C SER A 120 12.60 11.36 22.12
N ALA A 121 13.41 11.89 21.21
CA ALA A 121 13.00 12.15 19.82
C ALA A 121 12.51 10.89 19.05
N CYS A 122 12.89 9.68 19.49
CA CYS A 122 12.33 8.45 18.94
C CYS A 122 10.80 8.41 19.04
N THR A 123 10.22 8.95 20.12
CA THR A 123 8.76 8.92 20.33
C THR A 123 7.96 9.77 19.33
N ILE A 124 8.63 10.60 18.51
CA ILE A 124 8.01 11.36 17.41
C ILE A 124 7.34 10.42 16.40
N VAL A 125 7.76 9.15 16.32
CA VAL A 125 7.12 8.10 15.52
C VAL A 125 5.62 8.06 15.74
N LEU A 126 5.17 8.25 16.97
CA LEU A 126 3.75 8.18 17.36
C LEU A 126 2.88 9.27 16.73
N GLY A 127 3.49 10.40 16.37
CA GLY A 127 2.79 11.54 15.76
C GLY A 127 2.99 11.66 14.25
N LYS A 128 3.99 10.98 13.70
CA LYS A 128 4.31 11.05 12.26
C LYS A 128 3.83 9.86 11.49
N VAL A 129 3.98 8.65 12.03
CA VAL A 129 3.50 7.42 11.40
C VAL A 129 2.02 7.21 11.77
N PRO A 130 1.14 6.82 10.81
CA PRO A 130 -0.25 6.49 11.10
C PRO A 130 -0.37 5.43 12.20
N HIS A 131 -1.33 5.60 13.09
CA HIS A 131 -1.53 4.77 14.28
C HIS A 131 -1.73 3.28 13.93
N ASP A 132 -2.44 2.99 12.86
CA ASP A 132 -2.72 1.63 12.36
C ASP A 132 -1.48 0.90 11.82
N ARG A 133 -0.42 1.65 11.51
CA ARG A 133 0.88 1.12 11.07
C ARG A 133 1.92 1.00 12.19
N ILE A 134 1.52 1.28 13.43
CA ILE A 134 2.37 1.08 14.60
C ILE A 134 1.84 -0.07 15.43
N CYS A 135 2.70 -1.01 15.80
CA CYS A 135 2.40 -2.02 16.81
C CYS A 135 3.50 -2.10 17.86
N VAL A 136 3.18 -2.66 19.02
CA VAL A 136 4.08 -2.74 20.18
C VAL A 136 4.20 -4.18 20.65
N THR A 137 5.43 -4.61 21.04
CA THR A 137 5.64 -5.88 21.69
C THR A 137 5.51 -5.76 23.22
N SER A 138 5.61 -6.85 23.94
CA SER A 138 5.66 -6.84 25.40
C SER A 138 6.92 -6.15 25.96
N HIS A 139 7.97 -6.01 25.17
CA HIS A 139 9.22 -5.34 25.53
C HIS A 139 9.20 -3.84 25.31
N ALA A 140 8.20 -3.33 24.57
CA ALA A 140 8.13 -1.93 24.19
C ALA A 140 8.05 -1.00 25.40
N SER A 141 8.87 0.07 25.37
CA SER A 141 8.92 1.10 26.39
C SER A 141 9.15 2.46 25.74
N LEU A 142 8.18 3.37 25.88
CA LEU A 142 8.24 4.72 25.34
C LEU A 142 8.65 5.70 26.41
N GLY A 143 9.76 6.41 26.21
CA GLY A 143 10.32 7.37 27.15
C GLY A 143 10.11 8.82 26.71
N PHE A 144 9.41 9.61 27.52
CA PHE A 144 9.08 11.00 27.22
C PHE A 144 9.74 11.94 28.22
N HIS A 145 10.34 13.03 27.73
CA HIS A 145 10.87 14.13 28.53
C HIS A 145 10.85 15.45 27.75
N ALA A 146 11.10 16.58 28.45
CA ALA A 146 11.19 17.90 27.84
C ALA A 146 12.40 18.01 26.90
N ALA A 147 12.24 18.77 25.81
CA ALA A 147 13.37 19.09 24.94
C ALA A 147 14.37 20.01 25.62
N TRP A 148 15.63 19.91 25.20
CA TRP A 148 16.72 20.73 25.65
C TRP A 148 17.73 20.95 24.53
N ASP A 149 18.49 22.04 24.64
CA ASP A 149 19.61 22.37 23.76
C ASP A 149 20.92 22.38 24.52
N TYR A 150 22.03 22.45 23.81
CA TYR A 150 23.33 22.72 24.41
C TYR A 150 23.51 24.23 24.61
N GLY A 151 23.70 24.65 25.86
CA GLY A 151 24.11 26.01 26.17
C GLY A 151 25.59 26.25 25.81
N ASP A 152 26.05 27.51 25.93
CA ASP A 152 27.40 27.94 25.57
C ASP A 152 28.52 27.18 26.29
N ASN A 153 28.22 26.62 27.45
CA ASN A 153 29.14 25.80 28.24
C ASN A 153 28.98 24.28 27.99
N GLY A 154 28.25 23.87 26.93
CA GLY A 154 27.96 22.46 26.60
C GLY A 154 26.98 21.74 27.54
N ARG A 155 26.38 22.47 28.51
CA ARG A 155 25.38 21.88 29.42
C ARG A 155 23.98 21.89 28.81
N PRO A 156 23.13 20.92 29.16
CA PRO A 156 21.75 20.92 28.73
C PRO A 156 20.97 22.11 29.28
N VAL A 157 20.34 22.89 28.41
CA VAL A 157 19.46 24.01 28.75
C VAL A 157 18.06 23.68 28.29
N PRO A 158 17.03 23.80 29.14
CA PRO A 158 15.63 23.51 28.73
C PRO A 158 15.22 24.38 27.55
N ASN A 159 14.54 23.77 26.58
CA ASN A 159 13.91 24.45 25.46
C ASN A 159 12.38 24.29 25.54
N PRO A 160 11.66 25.26 26.12
CA PRO A 160 10.21 25.21 26.29
C PRO A 160 9.44 25.19 24.96
N GLU A 161 9.93 25.94 23.97
CA GLU A 161 9.31 26.00 22.66
C GLU A 161 9.38 24.64 21.94
N ALA A 162 10.56 24.04 21.85
CA ALA A 162 10.73 22.71 21.29
C ALA A 162 9.96 21.65 22.09
N THR A 163 9.86 21.81 23.43
CA THR A 163 9.04 20.93 24.29
C THR A 163 7.55 21.02 23.91
N HIS A 164 7.04 22.23 23.71
CA HIS A 164 5.66 22.47 23.31
C HIS A 164 5.37 21.90 21.92
N MET A 165 6.24 22.14 20.94
CA MET A 165 6.12 21.56 19.60
C MET A 165 6.13 20.03 19.65
N LEU A 166 7.03 19.43 20.40
CA LEU A 166 7.10 17.99 20.59
C LEU A 166 5.80 17.44 21.19
N TYR A 167 5.27 18.08 22.24
CA TYR A 167 4.00 17.67 22.86
C TYR A 167 2.84 17.72 21.88
N LEU A 168 2.75 18.74 21.04
CA LEU A 168 1.70 18.87 20.04
C LEU A 168 1.77 17.81 18.93
N MET A 169 2.93 17.24 18.66
CA MET A 169 3.07 16.14 17.68
C MET A 169 2.44 14.83 18.17
N TYR A 170 2.30 14.62 19.47
CA TYR A 170 1.75 13.36 19.99
C TYR A 170 0.24 13.21 19.76
N PRO A 171 -0.25 11.98 19.56
CA PRO A 171 -1.69 11.70 19.50
C PRO A 171 -2.41 12.13 20.80
N PRO A 172 -3.71 12.46 20.72
CA PRO A 172 -4.46 12.97 21.89
C PRO A 172 -4.40 12.06 23.12
N ALA A 173 -4.48 10.74 22.94
CA ALA A 173 -4.41 9.78 24.03
C ALA A 173 -3.03 9.79 24.74
N VAL A 174 -1.95 9.93 23.98
CA VAL A 174 -0.58 10.04 24.51
C VAL A 174 -0.41 11.39 25.22
N ARG A 175 -0.91 12.49 24.64
CA ARG A 175 -0.87 13.80 25.31
C ARG A 175 -1.60 13.80 26.64
N LYS A 176 -2.80 13.18 26.66
CA LYS A 176 -3.54 13.03 27.92
C LYS A 176 -2.72 12.24 28.95
N TRP A 177 -2.15 11.11 28.54
CA TRP A 177 -1.32 10.28 29.44
C TRP A 177 -0.11 11.03 29.99
N ILE A 178 0.54 11.90 29.19
CA ILE A 178 1.65 12.78 29.60
C ILE A 178 1.14 13.85 30.59
N ALA A 179 0.02 14.50 30.28
CA ALA A 179 -0.55 15.56 31.11
C ALA A 179 -0.93 15.03 32.50
N ASP A 180 -1.55 13.85 32.57
CA ASP A 180 -1.92 13.18 33.84
C ASP A 180 -0.70 12.86 34.74
N ARG A 181 0.55 13.01 34.20
CA ARG A 181 1.82 12.78 34.92
C ARG A 181 2.65 14.05 35.12
N GLY A 182 2.03 15.22 35.00
CA GLY A 182 2.68 16.52 35.22
C GLY A 182 3.38 17.07 33.96
N GLY A 183 3.10 16.52 32.76
CA GLY A 183 3.64 17.03 31.51
C GLY A 183 5.05 16.53 31.20
N LEU A 184 5.66 17.14 30.17
CA LEU A 184 7.06 16.88 29.81
C LEU A 184 7.97 17.68 30.69
N THR A 185 8.80 17.02 31.47
CA THR A 185 9.79 17.62 32.37
C THR A 185 11.20 17.12 32.04
N ARG A 186 12.22 17.56 32.78
CA ARG A 186 13.59 17.01 32.64
C ARG A 186 13.66 15.52 32.98
N HIS A 187 12.76 15.06 33.85
CA HIS A 187 12.69 13.63 34.22
C HIS A 187 11.93 12.85 33.18
N MET A 188 12.50 11.73 32.78
CA MET A 188 11.87 10.84 31.80
C MET A 188 10.74 10.05 32.44
N ILE A 189 9.57 10.05 31.81
CA ILE A 189 8.43 9.21 32.16
C ILE A 189 8.25 8.12 31.12
N PHE A 190 7.86 6.90 31.56
CA PHE A 190 7.79 5.74 30.69
C PHE A 190 6.36 5.21 30.53
N LEU A 191 5.88 5.15 29.30
CA LEU A 191 4.65 4.48 28.92
C LEU A 191 5.00 3.04 28.44
N ARG A 192 4.57 2.02 29.19
CA ARG A 192 4.93 0.61 28.94
C ARG A 192 3.87 -0.34 29.48
N GLY A 193 4.05 -1.63 29.17
CA GLY A 193 3.18 -2.70 29.66
C GLY A 193 1.71 -2.49 29.25
N LYS A 194 0.78 -2.82 30.18
CA LYS A 194 -0.66 -2.74 29.95
C LYS A 194 -1.15 -1.36 29.50
N GLN A 195 -0.53 -0.28 29.98
CA GLN A 195 -0.91 1.08 29.59
C GLN A 195 -0.57 1.37 28.12
N LEU A 196 0.59 0.93 27.65
CA LEU A 196 0.98 1.05 26.26
C LEU A 196 0.13 0.18 25.34
N GLN A 197 -0.14 -1.05 25.75
CA GLN A 197 -0.97 -2.01 25.01
C GLN A 197 -2.44 -1.56 24.91
N ALA A 198 -2.92 -0.74 25.83
CA ALA A 198 -4.24 -0.13 25.73
C ALA A 198 -4.31 0.98 24.66
N LEU A 199 -3.18 1.55 24.26
CA LEU A 199 -3.11 2.63 23.27
C LEU A 199 -2.68 2.13 21.88
N TYR A 200 -1.91 1.05 21.79
CA TYR A 200 -1.37 0.52 20.54
C TYR A 200 -1.59 -0.98 20.45
N LYS A 201 -1.95 -1.46 19.26
CA LYS A 201 -2.15 -2.90 19.01
C LYS A 201 -0.88 -3.70 19.27
N PRO A 202 -0.97 -4.93 19.80
CA PRO A 202 0.19 -5.81 19.92
C PRO A 202 0.69 -6.24 18.53
N CYS A 203 2.03 -6.40 18.42
CA CYS A 203 2.63 -7.00 17.23
C CYS A 203 2.51 -8.53 17.30
N TYR A 204 1.93 -9.12 16.28
CA TYR A 204 1.88 -10.59 16.14
C TYR A 204 3.15 -11.07 15.40
N LEU A 205 4.31 -10.97 16.06
CA LEU A 205 5.60 -11.42 15.48
C LEU A 205 5.77 -12.93 15.45
N ASN A 206 4.87 -13.70 16.06
CA ASN A 206 5.15 -15.07 16.49
C ASN A 206 4.65 -16.19 15.58
N ALA A 207 4.01 -15.91 14.45
CA ALA A 207 3.55 -16.99 13.57
C ALA A 207 4.65 -17.53 12.62
N GLN A 208 5.70 -16.78 12.35
CA GLN A 208 6.75 -17.19 11.41
C GLN A 208 8.12 -17.48 12.04
N ALA A 209 8.38 -16.99 13.24
CA ALA A 209 9.64 -17.27 13.96
C ALA A 209 9.66 -18.60 14.73
N SER A 210 8.52 -19.26 14.86
CA SER A 210 8.35 -20.52 15.59
C SER A 210 8.24 -21.75 14.69
N ALA A 211 8.51 -21.63 13.38
CA ALA A 211 8.64 -22.80 12.53
C ALA A 211 9.87 -23.60 12.99
N PRO A 212 9.74 -24.87 13.43
CA PRO A 212 10.89 -25.69 13.80
C PRO A 212 11.82 -25.77 12.60
N LYS A 213 13.12 -25.46 12.84
CA LYS A 213 14.15 -25.68 11.83
C LYS A 213 14.05 -27.16 11.40
N PRO A 214 13.96 -27.48 10.09
CA PRO A 214 13.96 -28.87 9.65
C PRO A 214 15.18 -29.58 10.25
N ALA A 215 14.94 -30.75 10.87
CA ALA A 215 16.01 -31.55 11.40
C ALA A 215 17.01 -31.87 10.26
N GLU A 216 18.27 -31.49 10.45
CA GLU A 216 19.36 -31.84 9.58
C GLU A 216 19.52 -33.36 9.57
N PRO A 217 19.51 -34.03 8.40
CA PRO A 217 19.66 -35.48 8.38
C PRO A 217 21.01 -35.85 8.97
N ALA A 218 20.99 -36.72 9.97
CA ALA A 218 22.18 -37.30 10.56
C ALA A 218 23.00 -38.02 9.47
N ARG A 219 24.27 -37.64 9.35
CA ARG A 219 25.27 -38.34 8.54
C ARG A 219 25.73 -39.59 9.22
#